data_c721694140f3e213e8bbe0dfb08e48d0
#
_entry.id   c721694140f3e213e8bbe0dfb08e48d0
#
_cell.length_a   1.000
_cell.length_b   1.000
_cell.length_c   1.000
_cell.angle_alpha   90.00
_cell.angle_beta   90.00
_cell.angle_gamma   90.00
#
_symmetry.space_group_name_H-M   'P 1'
#
loop_
_entity.id
_entity.type
_entity.pdbx_description
1 polymer ?
#
loop_
_entity_poly.entity_id
_entity_poly.type
_entity_poly.pdbx_seq_one_letter_code
_entity_poly.pdbx_strand_id
1 'polypeptide(L)'
;MNSSRIPWHVYLVLLIALIGVSSAGTLLQQIDMIPPILRGAWRLQATSLLLLPLAIYQYAQMGDKVEVKNQLGLMLLSGVFLALHFSTWIASLDYTSLTHSLLFVTTHPLVILVGMAILSRFKEMKPASTMEWIGGIIGVTGAIITLQDGGTVQGDHEVTVFGDLLAFAGGVLVVGYIVCGRIVRKKLPIFVYAFIVTAFGAIIMTIGSAILESQYSEFGTFGWISSEYLAWVLGIALVSGLFGHTGLNYALKYVHPLVISILVTLEPIVGSFIGWMLFDAGVPGLWTWIGGIPLIAGMVLIVYAQSDSENEANSQTQIRTGVQ
;
A
#
# COMPACT_ATOMS: atom_id res chain seq x y z
N MET A 1 -26.97 13.95 11.00
CA MET A 1 -26.20 14.33 9.79
C MET A 1 -26.89 13.73 8.60
N ASN A 2 -27.33 14.57 7.62
CA ASN A 2 -27.89 14.07 6.37
C ASN A 2 -26.92 13.01 5.79
N SER A 3 -27.43 11.84 5.47
CA SER A 3 -26.71 10.85 4.69
C SER A 3 -26.49 11.42 3.29
N SER A 4 -25.47 12.29 3.15
CA SER A 4 -25.06 12.77 1.85
C SER A 4 -24.59 11.54 1.08
N ARG A 5 -25.40 11.15 0.09
CA ARG A 5 -25.06 10.03 -0.80
C ARG A 5 -23.64 10.26 -1.32
N ILE A 6 -22.80 9.22 -1.19
CA ILE A 6 -21.43 9.25 -1.74
C ILE A 6 -21.55 9.66 -3.22
N PRO A 7 -20.87 10.72 -3.67
CA PRO A 7 -20.92 11.15 -5.07
C PRO A 7 -20.48 10.01 -6.00
N TRP A 8 -21.18 9.81 -7.11
CA TRP A 8 -20.93 8.70 -8.04
C TRP A 8 -19.48 8.65 -8.55
N HIS A 9 -18.84 9.81 -8.74
CA HIS A 9 -17.46 9.90 -9.19
C HIS A 9 -16.46 9.24 -8.21
N VAL A 10 -16.81 9.15 -6.91
CA VAL A 10 -15.97 8.50 -5.91
C VAL A 10 -15.87 7.00 -6.16
N TYR A 11 -16.96 6.36 -6.57
CA TYR A 11 -16.94 4.95 -6.94
C TYR A 11 -16.07 4.68 -8.17
N LEU A 12 -16.12 5.59 -9.15
CA LEU A 12 -15.24 5.53 -10.32
C LEU A 12 -13.76 5.71 -9.92
N VAL A 13 -13.47 6.67 -9.05
CA VAL A 13 -12.12 6.88 -8.51
C VAL A 13 -11.63 5.64 -7.77
N LEU A 14 -12.47 5.00 -6.95
CA LEU A 14 -12.12 3.78 -6.23
C LEU A 14 -11.82 2.61 -7.18
N LEU A 15 -12.62 2.44 -8.23
CA LEU A 15 -12.39 1.41 -9.24
C LEU A 15 -11.07 1.63 -9.99
N ILE A 16 -10.83 2.85 -10.45
CA ILE A 16 -9.58 3.23 -11.11
C ILE A 16 -8.39 3.06 -10.17
N ALA A 17 -8.55 3.45 -8.91
CA ALA A 17 -7.50 3.33 -7.91
C ALA A 17 -7.17 1.86 -7.60
N LEU A 18 -8.17 0.97 -7.48
CA LEU A 18 -7.94 -0.46 -7.29
C LEU A 18 -7.15 -1.05 -8.47
N ILE A 19 -7.58 -0.79 -9.71
CA ILE A 19 -6.87 -1.25 -10.90
C ILE A 19 -5.44 -0.68 -10.90
N GLY A 20 -5.29 0.59 -10.54
CA GLY A 20 -4.00 1.28 -10.51
C GLY A 20 -3.02 0.68 -9.51
N VAL A 21 -3.43 0.43 -8.25
CA VAL A 21 -2.54 -0.19 -7.26
C VAL A 21 -2.25 -1.64 -7.62
N SER A 22 -3.27 -2.39 -8.07
CA SER A 22 -3.14 -3.80 -8.43
C SER A 22 -2.22 -4.05 -9.64
N SER A 23 -2.06 -3.07 -10.52
CA SER A 23 -1.14 -3.15 -11.67
C SER A 23 0.33 -2.92 -11.30
N ALA A 24 0.62 -2.45 -10.09
CA ALA A 24 1.95 -2.00 -9.72
C ALA A 24 3.01 -3.10 -9.81
N GLY A 25 2.73 -4.28 -9.25
CA GLY A 25 3.65 -5.41 -9.25
C GLY A 25 3.99 -5.86 -10.67
N THR A 26 2.96 -6.08 -11.47
CA THR A 26 3.10 -6.51 -12.87
C THR A 26 3.90 -5.52 -13.72
N LEU A 27 3.63 -4.21 -13.57
CA LEU A 27 4.36 -3.18 -14.30
C LEU A 27 5.83 -3.09 -13.85
N LEU A 28 6.13 -3.31 -12.58
CA LEU A 28 7.49 -3.35 -12.05
C LEU A 28 8.27 -4.58 -12.53
N GLN A 29 7.60 -5.70 -12.77
CA GLN A 29 8.22 -6.90 -13.36
C GLN A 29 8.65 -6.68 -14.82
N GLN A 30 8.07 -5.71 -15.55
CA GLN A 30 8.50 -5.41 -16.93
C GLN A 30 9.88 -4.74 -17.02
N ILE A 31 10.43 -4.33 -15.89
CA ILE A 31 11.78 -3.76 -15.75
C ILE A 31 12.56 -4.48 -14.64
N ASP A 32 12.40 -5.80 -14.52
CA ASP A 32 12.99 -6.63 -13.46
C ASP A 32 14.53 -6.71 -13.53
N MET A 33 15.12 -6.47 -14.71
CA MET A 33 16.57 -6.31 -14.86
C MET A 33 17.14 -5.15 -14.03
N ILE A 34 16.32 -4.17 -13.66
CA ILE A 34 16.73 -3.04 -12.81
C ILE A 34 16.65 -3.49 -11.34
N PRO A 35 17.68 -3.24 -10.51
CA PRO A 35 17.68 -3.62 -9.11
C PRO A 35 16.48 -3.07 -8.34
N PRO A 36 15.93 -3.79 -7.37
CA PRO A 36 14.63 -3.48 -6.77
C PRO A 36 14.57 -2.13 -6.06
N ILE A 37 15.64 -1.68 -5.39
CA ILE A 37 15.65 -0.36 -4.73
C ILE A 37 15.68 0.73 -5.79
N LEU A 38 16.46 0.55 -6.87
CA LEU A 38 16.52 1.50 -7.98
C LEU A 38 15.19 1.59 -8.73
N ARG A 39 14.51 0.45 -8.97
CA ARG A 39 13.14 0.44 -9.56
C ARG A 39 12.17 1.27 -8.72
N GLY A 40 12.21 1.09 -7.41
CA GLY A 40 11.39 1.86 -6.49
C GLY A 40 11.78 3.35 -6.45
N ALA A 41 13.08 3.67 -6.51
CA ALA A 41 13.56 5.04 -6.60
C ALA A 41 13.03 5.73 -7.87
N TRP A 42 13.17 5.10 -9.04
CA TRP A 42 12.67 5.62 -10.32
C TRP A 42 11.16 5.83 -10.30
N ARG A 43 10.39 4.87 -9.77
CA ARG A 43 8.94 5.01 -9.57
C ARG A 43 8.60 6.24 -8.74
N LEU A 44 9.25 6.42 -7.58
CA LEU A 44 8.97 7.54 -6.68
C LEU A 44 9.46 8.88 -7.24
N GLN A 45 10.60 8.91 -7.93
CA GLN A 45 11.08 10.09 -8.65
C GLN A 45 10.04 10.58 -9.67
N ALA A 46 9.62 9.70 -10.57
CA ALA A 46 8.62 10.03 -11.58
C ALA A 46 7.27 10.43 -10.96
N THR A 47 6.79 9.68 -9.93
CA THR A 47 5.55 10.02 -9.22
C THR A 47 5.64 11.39 -8.56
N SER A 48 6.76 11.73 -7.92
CA SER A 48 6.93 13.04 -7.28
C SER A 48 6.94 14.18 -8.30
N LEU A 49 7.54 13.97 -9.48
CA LEU A 49 7.49 14.95 -10.57
C LEU A 49 6.06 15.18 -11.07
N LEU A 50 5.24 14.12 -11.21
CA LEU A 50 3.83 14.25 -11.57
C LEU A 50 3.00 14.96 -10.49
N LEU A 51 3.32 14.75 -9.22
CA LEU A 51 2.64 15.39 -8.08
C LEU A 51 3.05 16.84 -7.87
N LEU A 52 4.24 17.25 -8.28
CA LEU A 52 4.82 18.58 -8.01
C LEU A 52 3.90 19.74 -8.43
N PRO A 53 3.39 19.81 -9.67
CA PRO A 53 2.53 20.93 -10.08
C PRO A 53 1.25 21.00 -9.26
N LEU A 54 0.66 19.86 -8.91
CA LEU A 54 -0.55 19.77 -8.09
C LEU A 54 -0.27 20.20 -6.64
N ALA A 55 0.90 19.83 -6.10
CA ALA A 55 1.34 20.22 -4.78
C ALA A 55 1.60 21.74 -4.70
N ILE A 56 2.27 22.32 -5.69
CA ILE A 56 2.49 23.78 -5.78
C ILE A 56 1.14 24.51 -5.82
N TYR A 57 0.22 24.06 -6.66
CA TYR A 57 -1.12 24.64 -6.76
C TYR A 57 -1.86 24.61 -5.42
N GLN A 58 -1.91 23.46 -4.75
CA GLN A 58 -2.58 23.35 -3.44
C GLN A 58 -1.88 24.17 -2.37
N TYR A 59 -0.54 24.14 -2.33
CA TYR A 59 0.24 24.91 -1.37
C TYR A 59 0.03 26.41 -1.52
N ALA A 60 -0.10 26.91 -2.76
CA ALA A 60 -0.38 28.32 -3.03
C ALA A 60 -1.75 28.75 -2.47
N GLN A 61 -2.73 27.85 -2.44
CA GLN A 61 -4.08 28.11 -1.94
C GLN A 61 -4.24 27.91 -0.42
N MET A 62 -3.22 27.39 0.29
CA MET A 62 -3.29 27.22 1.73
C MET A 62 -3.27 28.56 2.46
N GLY A 63 -4.24 28.75 3.36
CA GLY A 63 -4.26 29.90 4.28
C GLY A 63 -3.17 29.82 5.35
N ASP A 64 -2.96 28.62 5.93
CA ASP A 64 -1.94 28.39 6.95
C ASP A 64 -0.82 27.47 6.41
N LYS A 65 0.29 28.09 6.03
CA LYS A 65 1.50 27.40 5.56
C LYS A 65 2.39 26.91 6.70
N VAL A 66 2.20 27.42 7.92
CA VAL A 66 2.98 27.02 9.11
C VAL A 66 2.67 25.56 9.46
N GLU A 67 1.44 25.11 9.18
CA GLU A 67 1.05 23.71 9.44
C GLU A 67 1.92 22.71 8.66
N VAL A 68 2.39 23.04 7.45
CA VAL A 68 3.32 22.18 6.69
C VAL A 68 4.61 21.97 7.50
N LYS A 69 5.17 23.02 8.09
CA LYS A 69 6.37 22.93 8.92
C LYS A 69 6.11 22.12 10.20
N ASN A 70 4.95 22.31 10.84
CA ASN A 70 4.56 21.59 12.06
C ASN A 70 4.41 20.08 11.82
N GLN A 71 3.98 19.67 10.62
CA GLN A 71 3.79 18.27 10.25
C GLN A 71 5.00 17.64 9.54
N LEU A 72 6.08 18.40 9.28
CA LEU A 72 7.20 17.95 8.48
C LEU A 72 7.85 16.67 9.03
N GLY A 73 8.06 16.59 10.35
CA GLY A 73 8.64 15.40 10.97
C GLY A 73 7.84 14.12 10.71
N LEU A 74 6.50 14.20 10.80
CA LEU A 74 5.63 13.05 10.50
C LEU A 74 5.59 12.73 9.00
N MET A 75 5.69 13.74 8.12
CA MET A 75 5.77 13.51 6.68
C MET A 75 7.10 12.83 6.29
N LEU A 76 8.21 13.26 6.89
CA LEU A 76 9.51 12.62 6.66
C LEU A 76 9.52 11.18 7.19
N LEU A 77 8.98 10.95 8.40
CA LEU A 77 8.82 9.59 8.93
C LEU A 77 7.94 8.71 8.04
N SER A 78 6.84 9.27 7.51
CA SER A 78 5.99 8.61 6.52
C SER A 78 6.77 8.26 5.25
N GLY A 79 7.66 9.14 4.78
CA GLY A 79 8.54 8.89 3.64
C GLY A 79 9.57 7.79 3.88
N VAL A 80 10.12 7.69 5.11
CA VAL A 80 10.98 6.57 5.52
C VAL A 80 10.22 5.24 5.42
N PHE A 81 9.02 5.16 6.03
CA PHE A 81 8.20 3.97 5.95
C PHE A 81 7.82 3.59 4.52
N LEU A 82 7.50 4.58 3.69
CA LEU A 82 7.18 4.36 2.27
C LEU A 82 8.39 3.80 1.51
N ALA A 83 9.58 4.36 1.72
CA ALA A 83 10.81 3.91 1.09
C ALA A 83 11.15 2.46 1.48
N LEU A 84 11.10 2.14 2.77
CA LEU A 84 11.37 0.80 3.27
C LEU A 84 10.30 -0.21 2.80
N HIS A 85 9.02 0.18 2.80
CA HIS A 85 7.94 -0.63 2.25
C HIS A 85 8.20 -0.99 0.79
N PHE A 86 8.48 -0.01 -0.06
CA PHE A 86 8.75 -0.29 -1.47
C PHE A 86 10.04 -1.05 -1.69
N SER A 87 11.10 -0.80 -0.92
CA SER A 87 12.35 -1.55 -1.03
C SER A 87 12.14 -3.05 -0.78
N THR A 88 11.40 -3.40 0.27
CA THR A 88 11.14 -4.80 0.62
C THR A 88 10.10 -5.45 -0.28
N TRP A 89 9.02 -4.74 -0.60
CA TRP A 89 7.97 -5.27 -1.46
C TRP A 89 8.44 -5.45 -2.91
N ILE A 90 9.13 -4.48 -3.49
CA ILE A 90 9.63 -4.60 -4.88
C ILE A 90 10.69 -5.70 -4.96
N ALA A 91 11.56 -5.82 -3.95
CA ALA A 91 12.51 -6.93 -3.88
C ALA A 91 11.77 -8.28 -3.82
N SER A 92 10.63 -8.38 -3.15
CA SER A 92 9.88 -9.64 -3.10
C SER A 92 9.45 -10.13 -4.47
N LEU A 93 9.19 -9.23 -5.43
CA LEU A 93 8.81 -9.59 -6.80
C LEU A 93 9.91 -10.36 -7.56
N ASP A 94 11.17 -10.26 -7.12
CA ASP A 94 12.31 -10.96 -7.70
C ASP A 94 12.55 -12.33 -7.03
N TYR A 95 11.89 -12.60 -5.88
CA TYR A 95 12.12 -13.80 -5.07
C TYR A 95 10.87 -14.65 -4.82
N THR A 96 9.69 -14.20 -5.31
CA THR A 96 8.47 -15.00 -5.23
C THR A 96 7.53 -14.66 -6.39
N SER A 97 6.46 -15.44 -6.57
CA SER A 97 5.48 -15.14 -7.61
C SER A 97 4.73 -13.82 -7.34
N LEU A 98 4.22 -13.19 -8.40
CA LEU A 98 3.40 -11.98 -8.29
C LEU A 98 2.25 -12.16 -7.30
N THR A 99 1.54 -13.29 -7.37
CA THR A 99 0.40 -13.56 -6.50
C THR A 99 0.81 -13.66 -5.03
N HIS A 100 1.91 -14.39 -4.73
CA HIS A 100 2.44 -14.49 -3.38
C HIS A 100 2.87 -13.13 -2.83
N SER A 101 3.63 -12.36 -3.61
CA SER A 101 4.04 -11.01 -3.24
C SER A 101 2.82 -10.14 -2.88
N LEU A 102 1.78 -10.14 -3.72
CA LEU A 102 0.55 -9.37 -3.47
C LEU A 102 -0.24 -9.88 -2.25
N LEU A 103 -0.34 -11.21 -2.05
CA LEU A 103 -1.01 -11.78 -0.89
C LEU A 103 -0.33 -11.36 0.42
N PHE A 104 1.00 -11.45 0.48
CA PHE A 104 1.72 -11.17 1.72
C PHE A 104 1.88 -9.67 2.00
N VAL A 105 2.06 -8.82 1.00
CA VAL A 105 2.16 -7.36 1.22
C VAL A 105 0.83 -6.75 1.69
N THR A 106 -0.31 -7.33 1.30
CA THR A 106 -1.63 -6.85 1.72
C THR A 106 -2.09 -7.38 3.09
N THR A 107 -1.24 -8.10 3.82
CA THR A 107 -1.56 -8.61 5.18
C THR A 107 -1.60 -7.53 6.26
N HIS A 108 -1.53 -6.26 5.92
CA HIS A 108 -1.55 -5.15 6.88
C HIS A 108 -2.75 -5.17 7.87
N PRO A 109 -3.97 -5.70 7.59
CA PRO A 109 -4.99 -5.85 8.61
C PRO A 109 -4.59 -6.80 9.74
N LEU A 110 -3.86 -7.88 9.42
CA LEU A 110 -3.28 -8.79 10.43
C LEU A 110 -2.25 -8.09 11.29
N VAL A 111 -1.39 -7.27 10.67
CA VAL A 111 -0.37 -6.49 11.38
C VAL A 111 -1.01 -5.48 12.33
N ILE A 112 -2.08 -4.80 11.89
CA ILE A 112 -2.83 -3.86 12.72
C ILE A 112 -3.49 -4.59 13.91
N LEU A 113 -4.09 -5.77 13.68
CA LEU A 113 -4.69 -6.59 14.74
C LEU A 113 -3.66 -6.93 15.83
N VAL A 114 -2.50 -7.45 15.44
CA VAL A 114 -1.42 -7.77 16.39
C VAL A 114 -0.93 -6.51 17.11
N GLY A 115 -0.74 -5.42 16.38
CA GLY A 115 -0.37 -4.12 16.96
C GLY A 115 -1.37 -3.63 18.00
N MET A 116 -2.67 -3.71 17.72
CA MET A 116 -3.73 -3.37 18.67
C MET A 116 -3.70 -4.27 19.91
N ALA A 117 -3.53 -5.58 19.74
CA ALA A 117 -3.45 -6.53 20.84
C ALA A 117 -2.26 -6.26 21.77
N ILE A 118 -1.12 -5.84 21.22
CA ILE A 118 0.06 -5.45 22.02
C ILE A 118 -0.18 -4.11 22.73
N LEU A 119 -0.64 -3.10 21.99
CA LEU A 119 -0.78 -1.73 22.53
C LEU A 119 -1.91 -1.63 23.56
N SER A 120 -2.96 -2.44 23.47
CA SER A 120 -4.04 -2.47 24.47
C SER A 120 -3.57 -2.91 25.86
N ARG A 121 -2.41 -3.59 25.96
CA ARG A 121 -1.80 -3.95 27.25
C ARG A 121 -1.08 -2.80 27.94
N PHE A 122 -0.69 -1.78 27.20
CA PHE A 122 0.16 -0.67 27.67
C PHE A 122 -0.58 0.69 27.66
N LYS A 123 -1.71 0.79 27.00
CA LYS A 123 -2.52 2.01 26.89
C LYS A 123 -4.00 1.65 27.06
N GLU A 124 -4.82 2.63 27.46
CA GLU A 124 -6.28 2.51 27.49
C GLU A 124 -6.86 2.47 26.06
N MET A 125 -6.47 1.45 25.31
CA MET A 125 -7.01 1.17 23.99
C MET A 125 -7.99 0.01 24.05
N LYS A 126 -9.04 0.06 23.24
CA LYS A 126 -10.02 -1.03 23.15
C LYS A 126 -9.29 -2.30 22.66
N PRO A 127 -9.40 -3.43 23.38
CA PRO A 127 -8.80 -4.69 22.93
C PRO A 127 -9.47 -5.18 21.64
N ALA A 128 -8.75 -6.00 20.89
CA ALA A 128 -9.30 -6.63 19.69
C ALA A 128 -10.51 -7.50 20.04
N SER A 129 -11.56 -7.43 19.24
CA SER A 129 -12.80 -8.20 19.38
C SER A 129 -12.59 -9.68 19.06
N THR A 130 -13.50 -10.54 19.50
CA THR A 130 -13.50 -11.98 19.15
C THR A 130 -13.54 -12.19 17.63
N MET A 131 -14.29 -11.35 16.91
CA MET A 131 -14.42 -11.44 15.44
C MET A 131 -13.10 -11.09 14.72
N GLU A 132 -12.37 -10.10 15.23
CA GLU A 132 -11.03 -9.78 14.72
C GLU A 132 -10.05 -10.94 14.94
N TRP A 133 -10.10 -11.60 16.10
CA TRP A 133 -9.26 -12.78 16.37
C TRP A 133 -9.62 -13.97 15.49
N ILE A 134 -10.91 -14.24 15.25
CA ILE A 134 -11.36 -15.29 14.32
C ILE A 134 -10.83 -14.98 12.91
N GLY A 135 -11.00 -13.74 12.44
CA GLY A 135 -10.44 -13.31 11.17
C GLY A 135 -8.92 -13.48 11.09
N GLY A 136 -8.21 -13.13 12.19
CA GLY A 136 -6.77 -13.31 12.31
C GLY A 136 -6.33 -14.77 12.19
N ILE A 137 -7.00 -15.69 12.89
CA ILE A 137 -6.71 -17.12 12.84
C ILE A 137 -6.97 -17.68 11.43
N ILE A 138 -8.10 -17.33 10.82
CA ILE A 138 -8.44 -17.75 9.45
C ILE A 138 -7.36 -17.23 8.48
N GLY A 139 -6.99 -15.95 8.59
CA GLY A 139 -5.99 -15.33 7.72
C GLY A 139 -4.61 -15.97 7.86
N VAL A 140 -4.12 -16.16 9.09
CA VAL A 140 -2.81 -16.80 9.33
C VAL A 140 -2.81 -18.26 8.84
N THR A 141 -3.91 -19.00 9.07
CA THR A 141 -4.03 -20.38 8.56
C THR A 141 -3.97 -20.39 7.03
N GLY A 142 -4.67 -19.47 6.37
CA GLY A 142 -4.59 -19.29 4.93
C GLY A 142 -3.17 -19.02 4.46
N ALA A 143 -2.47 -18.07 5.09
CA ALA A 143 -1.07 -17.76 4.75
C ALA A 143 -0.14 -18.99 4.89
N ILE A 144 -0.28 -19.78 5.96
CA ILE A 144 0.52 -21.01 6.15
C ILE A 144 0.23 -22.04 5.04
N ILE A 145 -1.02 -22.14 4.60
CA ILE A 145 -1.40 -23.06 3.50
C ILE A 145 -0.76 -22.61 2.18
N THR A 146 -0.75 -21.30 1.86
CA THR A 146 -0.13 -20.82 0.61
C THR A 146 1.37 -21.13 0.53
N LEU A 147 2.07 -21.17 1.67
CA LEU A 147 3.50 -21.51 1.72
C LEU A 147 3.81 -22.92 1.19
N GLN A 148 2.80 -23.81 1.04
CA GLN A 148 3.00 -25.15 0.45
C GLN A 148 3.29 -25.11 -1.06
N ASP A 149 3.08 -23.98 -1.73
CA ASP A 149 3.53 -23.76 -3.11
C ASP A 149 5.04 -23.43 -3.21
N GLY A 150 5.75 -23.34 -2.07
CA GLY A 150 7.19 -23.09 -2.05
C GLY A 150 7.98 -24.08 -2.93
N GLY A 151 8.88 -23.55 -3.75
CA GLY A 151 9.64 -24.31 -4.74
C GLY A 151 8.90 -24.57 -6.06
N THR A 152 7.64 -24.16 -6.20
CA THR A 152 6.93 -24.21 -7.49
C THR A 152 7.27 -22.98 -8.35
N VAL A 153 7.26 -23.15 -9.67
CA VAL A 153 7.44 -22.03 -10.62
C VAL A 153 6.08 -21.52 -11.05
N GLN A 154 5.86 -20.22 -10.92
CA GLN A 154 4.62 -19.53 -11.33
C GLN A 154 5.01 -18.35 -12.22
N GLY A 155 4.79 -18.48 -13.53
CA GLY A 155 5.39 -17.60 -14.51
C GLY A 155 6.90 -17.81 -14.57
N ASP A 156 7.66 -16.72 -14.55
CA ASP A 156 9.13 -16.75 -14.61
C ASP A 156 9.79 -16.82 -13.20
N HIS A 157 9.00 -16.81 -12.14
CA HIS A 157 9.50 -16.74 -10.75
C HIS A 157 9.18 -18.01 -9.95
N GLU A 158 10.19 -18.48 -9.22
CA GLU A 158 10.03 -19.53 -8.21
C GLU A 158 9.42 -18.92 -6.94
N VAL A 159 8.42 -19.61 -6.36
CA VAL A 159 7.84 -19.22 -5.08
C VAL A 159 8.82 -19.56 -3.95
N THR A 160 9.29 -18.55 -3.23
CA THR A 160 10.18 -18.75 -2.09
C THR A 160 9.66 -18.12 -0.81
N VAL A 161 9.93 -18.77 0.32
CA VAL A 161 9.60 -18.22 1.66
C VAL A 161 10.33 -16.90 1.91
N PHE A 162 11.52 -16.72 1.37
CA PHE A 162 12.27 -15.49 1.50
C PHE A 162 11.56 -14.32 0.82
N GLY A 163 11.06 -14.51 -0.42
CA GLY A 163 10.26 -13.52 -1.13
C GLY A 163 8.96 -13.19 -0.39
N ASP A 164 8.28 -14.21 0.13
CA ASP A 164 7.05 -14.03 0.92
C ASP A 164 7.30 -13.22 2.20
N LEU A 165 8.42 -13.47 2.89
CA LEU A 165 8.83 -12.70 4.08
C LEU A 165 9.18 -11.25 3.74
N LEU A 166 9.82 -10.99 2.59
CA LEU A 166 10.06 -9.62 2.11
C LEU A 166 8.75 -8.88 1.83
N ALA A 167 7.80 -9.54 1.17
CA ALA A 167 6.46 -8.97 0.93
C ALA A 167 5.73 -8.67 2.24
N PHE A 168 5.75 -9.61 3.20
CA PHE A 168 5.18 -9.43 4.54
C PHE A 168 5.84 -8.26 5.28
N ALA A 169 7.17 -8.14 5.24
CA ALA A 169 7.88 -7.00 5.81
C ALA A 169 7.40 -5.67 5.19
N GLY A 170 7.18 -5.65 3.88
CA GLY A 170 6.54 -4.53 3.19
C GLY A 170 5.14 -4.21 3.77
N GLY A 171 4.33 -5.25 4.02
CA GLY A 171 3.02 -5.13 4.67
C GLY A 171 3.07 -4.56 6.09
N VAL A 172 4.10 -4.90 6.86
CA VAL A 172 4.35 -4.29 8.19
C VAL A 172 4.71 -2.81 8.08
N LEU A 173 5.61 -2.49 7.16
CA LEU A 173 6.13 -1.12 6.99
C LEU A 173 5.06 -0.16 6.45
N VAL A 174 4.17 -0.61 5.56
CA VAL A 174 3.08 0.23 5.05
C VAL A 174 2.10 0.66 6.15
N VAL A 175 1.96 -0.10 7.23
CA VAL A 175 1.14 0.32 8.39
C VAL A 175 1.71 1.61 9.00
N GLY A 176 3.03 1.72 9.16
CA GLY A 176 3.67 2.95 9.63
C GLY A 176 3.39 4.15 8.71
N TYR A 177 3.50 3.95 7.40
CA TYR A 177 3.14 4.95 6.39
C TYR A 177 1.67 5.39 6.53
N ILE A 178 0.72 4.45 6.62
CA ILE A 178 -0.72 4.72 6.74
C ILE A 178 -1.02 5.49 8.03
N VAL A 179 -0.43 5.09 9.17
CA VAL A 179 -0.65 5.75 10.48
C VAL A 179 -0.17 7.19 10.45
N CYS A 180 1.05 7.45 9.97
CA CYS A 180 1.56 8.81 9.80
C CYS A 180 0.67 9.63 8.86
N GLY A 181 0.29 9.03 7.73
CA GLY A 181 -0.60 9.65 6.76
C GLY A 181 -1.95 10.06 7.34
N ARG A 182 -2.60 9.19 8.11
CA ARG A 182 -3.89 9.49 8.77
C ARG A 182 -3.81 10.72 9.67
N ILE A 183 -2.70 10.89 10.39
CA ILE A 183 -2.50 12.05 11.28
C ILE A 183 -2.35 13.33 10.46
N VAL A 184 -1.44 13.32 9.49
CA VAL A 184 -1.09 14.49 8.68
C VAL A 184 -2.23 14.92 7.78
N ARG A 185 -2.96 13.96 7.17
CA ARG A 185 -4.08 14.23 6.24
C ARG A 185 -5.29 14.92 6.86
N LYS A 186 -5.42 14.90 8.19
CA LYS A 186 -6.44 15.69 8.90
C LYS A 186 -6.16 17.20 8.82
N LYS A 187 -4.92 17.60 8.53
CA LYS A 187 -4.44 18.97 8.59
C LYS A 187 -3.95 19.52 7.25
N LEU A 188 -3.41 18.67 6.38
CA LEU A 188 -2.82 19.09 5.12
C LEU A 188 -3.59 18.59 3.89
N PRO A 189 -3.58 19.38 2.79
CA PRO A 189 -4.11 18.96 1.49
C PRO A 189 -3.35 17.74 0.96
N ILE A 190 -4.05 16.93 0.11
CA ILE A 190 -3.51 15.65 -0.34
C ILE A 190 -2.22 15.77 -1.16
N PHE A 191 -2.19 16.68 -2.13
CA PHE A 191 -1.04 16.74 -3.03
C PHE A 191 0.20 17.30 -2.34
N VAL A 192 0.05 18.20 -1.34
CA VAL A 192 1.16 18.68 -0.51
C VAL A 192 1.74 17.54 0.30
N TYR A 193 0.89 16.74 0.97
CA TYR A 193 1.33 15.57 1.71
C TYR A 193 1.99 14.54 0.79
N ALA A 194 1.30 14.13 -0.27
CA ALA A 194 1.75 13.07 -1.17
C ALA A 194 3.09 13.42 -1.83
N PHE A 195 3.25 14.67 -2.30
CA PHE A 195 4.50 15.13 -2.89
C PHE A 195 5.68 15.05 -1.91
N ILE A 196 5.55 15.60 -0.70
CA ILE A 196 6.65 15.62 0.28
C ILE A 196 7.07 14.21 0.68
N VAL A 197 6.10 13.34 0.96
CA VAL A 197 6.34 11.95 1.36
C VAL A 197 6.99 11.15 0.22
N THR A 198 6.47 11.29 -1.00
CA THR A 198 6.98 10.57 -2.18
C THR A 198 8.37 11.06 -2.58
N ALA A 199 8.59 12.38 -2.59
CA ALA A 199 9.89 12.98 -2.92
C ALA A 199 10.97 12.58 -1.88
N PHE A 200 10.63 12.58 -0.59
CA PHE A 200 11.55 12.15 0.45
C PHE A 200 11.83 10.64 0.37
N GLY A 201 10.81 9.83 0.12
CA GLY A 201 10.98 8.41 -0.15
C GLY A 201 11.88 8.14 -1.37
N ALA A 202 11.72 8.92 -2.45
CA ALA A 202 12.58 8.86 -3.63
C ALA A 202 14.04 9.14 -3.28
N ILE A 203 14.31 10.16 -2.47
CA ILE A 203 15.66 10.49 -2.00
C ILE A 203 16.27 9.33 -1.22
N ILE A 204 15.53 8.76 -0.27
CA ILE A 204 16.00 7.63 0.56
C ILE A 204 16.32 6.42 -0.32
N MET A 205 15.42 6.05 -1.24
CA MET A 205 15.63 4.90 -2.11
C MET A 205 16.77 5.15 -3.10
N THR A 206 16.94 6.38 -3.61
CA THR A 206 18.06 6.75 -4.47
C THR A 206 19.41 6.59 -3.75
N ILE A 207 19.50 7.08 -2.51
CA ILE A 207 20.71 6.92 -1.69
C ILE A 207 20.90 5.43 -1.33
N GLY A 208 19.83 4.72 -0.96
CA GLY A 208 19.85 3.30 -0.65
C GLY A 208 20.36 2.47 -1.82
N SER A 209 19.87 2.72 -3.03
CA SER A 209 20.35 2.04 -4.24
C SER A 209 21.83 2.34 -4.53
N ALA A 210 22.24 3.60 -4.43
CA ALA A 210 23.64 3.98 -4.64
C ALA A 210 24.62 3.27 -3.68
N ILE A 211 24.16 2.91 -2.47
CA ILE A 211 24.98 2.22 -1.46
C ILE A 211 24.88 0.72 -1.59
N LEU A 212 23.67 0.17 -1.68
CA LEU A 212 23.39 -1.26 -1.59
C LEU A 212 23.41 -1.97 -2.95
N GLU A 213 23.19 -1.22 -4.03
CA GLU A 213 23.12 -1.72 -5.41
C GLU A 213 24.20 -1.06 -6.29
N SER A 214 25.33 -0.65 -5.70
CA SER A 214 26.42 0.07 -6.39
C SER A 214 27.01 -0.69 -7.57
N GLN A 215 26.94 -2.03 -7.58
CA GLN A 215 27.37 -2.89 -8.69
C GLN A 215 26.53 -2.71 -9.96
N TYR A 216 25.35 -2.11 -9.86
CA TYR A 216 24.43 -1.82 -10.96
C TYR A 216 24.42 -0.33 -11.34
N SER A 217 25.52 0.37 -11.09
CA SER A 217 25.64 1.82 -11.36
C SER A 217 25.48 2.21 -12.84
N GLU A 218 25.61 1.25 -13.77
CA GLU A 218 25.40 1.42 -15.20
C GLU A 218 23.97 1.85 -15.55
N PHE A 219 22.95 1.45 -14.77
CA PHE A 219 21.59 1.90 -15.01
C PHE A 219 21.38 3.39 -14.68
N GLY A 220 22.22 3.96 -13.81
CA GLY A 220 22.19 5.37 -13.44
C GLY A 220 21.02 5.80 -12.58
N THR A 221 21.25 6.75 -11.70
CA THR A 221 20.25 7.28 -10.75
C THR A 221 18.97 7.80 -11.43
N PHE A 222 19.10 8.36 -12.62
CA PHE A 222 18.00 8.89 -13.44
C PHE A 222 17.89 8.19 -14.80
N GLY A 223 18.39 6.96 -14.89
CA GLY A 223 18.40 6.19 -16.14
C GLY A 223 17.03 5.93 -16.74
N TRP A 224 15.96 6.03 -15.93
CA TRP A 224 14.58 5.91 -16.41
C TRP A 224 14.18 6.99 -17.44
N ILE A 225 14.93 8.10 -17.55
CA ILE A 225 14.68 9.16 -18.55
C ILE A 225 15.09 8.69 -19.95
N SER A 226 15.85 7.59 -20.06
CA SER A 226 16.20 6.99 -21.34
C SER A 226 14.95 6.48 -22.08
N SER A 227 15.04 6.37 -23.41
CA SER A 227 13.93 5.90 -24.25
C SER A 227 13.46 4.48 -23.92
N GLU A 228 14.32 3.68 -23.33
CA GLU A 228 14.05 2.28 -22.99
C GLU A 228 13.09 2.14 -21.79
N TYR A 229 13.30 2.92 -20.72
CA TYR A 229 12.58 2.78 -19.46
C TYR A 229 11.50 3.84 -19.25
N LEU A 230 11.56 4.94 -20.00
CA LEU A 230 10.71 6.12 -19.80
C LEU A 230 9.21 5.77 -19.78
N ALA A 231 8.76 4.98 -20.77
CA ALA A 231 7.35 4.63 -20.90
C ALA A 231 6.87 3.77 -19.71
N TRP A 232 7.69 2.80 -19.28
CA TRP A 232 7.37 1.92 -18.16
C TRP A 232 7.31 2.70 -16.85
N VAL A 233 8.32 3.50 -16.56
CA VAL A 233 8.41 4.27 -15.30
C VAL A 233 7.34 5.35 -15.23
N LEU A 234 7.06 6.07 -16.31
CA LEU A 234 5.93 7.01 -16.36
C LEU A 234 4.58 6.29 -16.24
N GLY A 235 4.43 5.12 -16.87
CA GLY A 235 3.25 4.28 -16.72
C GLY A 235 3.02 3.86 -15.27
N ILE A 236 4.04 3.35 -14.59
CA ILE A 236 3.99 2.98 -13.18
C ILE A 236 3.65 4.21 -12.31
N ALA A 237 4.32 5.35 -12.55
CA ALA A 237 4.10 6.58 -11.79
C ALA A 237 2.68 7.13 -11.97
N LEU A 238 2.15 7.09 -13.18
CA LEU A 238 0.81 7.58 -13.51
C LEU A 238 -0.28 6.61 -12.99
N VAL A 239 -0.19 5.33 -13.37
CA VAL A 239 -1.23 4.34 -13.10
C VAL A 239 -1.24 4.00 -11.61
N SER A 240 -0.13 3.54 -11.07
CA SER A 240 -0.06 3.09 -9.68
C SER A 240 0.19 4.24 -8.69
N GLY A 241 1.03 5.22 -9.04
CA GLY A 241 1.35 6.34 -8.16
C GLY A 241 0.21 7.37 -8.07
N LEU A 242 -0.15 7.98 -9.20
CA LEU A 242 -1.13 9.06 -9.22
C LEU A 242 -2.57 8.51 -9.15
N PHE A 243 -2.97 7.63 -10.05
CA PHE A 243 -4.35 7.12 -10.04
C PHE A 243 -4.57 6.09 -8.93
N GLY A 244 -3.63 5.21 -8.66
CA GLY A 244 -3.71 4.22 -7.60
C GLY A 244 -3.65 4.85 -6.20
N HIS A 245 -2.46 5.02 -5.66
CA HIS A 245 -2.27 5.48 -4.28
C HIS A 245 -2.88 6.85 -3.99
N THR A 246 -2.75 7.83 -4.90
CA THR A 246 -3.33 9.15 -4.68
C THR A 246 -4.85 9.12 -4.82
N GLY A 247 -5.40 8.27 -5.70
CA GLY A 247 -6.83 8.02 -5.83
C GLY A 247 -7.44 7.43 -4.56
N LEU A 248 -6.82 6.41 -3.94
CA LEU A 248 -7.25 5.86 -2.65
C LEU A 248 -7.25 6.95 -1.56
N ASN A 249 -6.17 7.72 -1.47
CA ASN A 249 -6.07 8.82 -0.52
C ASN A 249 -7.11 9.94 -0.77
N TYR A 250 -7.50 10.20 -2.02
CA TYR A 250 -8.59 11.12 -2.34
C TYR A 250 -9.93 10.59 -1.83
N ALA A 251 -10.22 9.32 -2.08
CA ALA A 251 -11.47 8.68 -1.70
C ALA A 251 -11.68 8.65 -0.17
N LEU A 252 -10.63 8.60 0.65
CA LEU A 252 -10.70 8.66 2.12
C LEU A 252 -11.46 9.88 2.67
N LYS A 253 -11.61 10.94 1.89
CA LYS A 253 -12.44 12.09 2.27
C LYS A 253 -13.93 11.77 2.24
N TYR A 254 -14.36 10.83 1.41
CA TYR A 254 -15.75 10.58 1.07
C TYR A 254 -16.29 9.24 1.58
N VAL A 255 -15.41 8.27 1.79
CA VAL A 255 -15.77 6.92 2.23
C VAL A 255 -15.10 6.58 3.56
N HIS A 256 -15.71 5.64 4.28
CA HIS A 256 -15.13 5.13 5.51
C HIS A 256 -13.80 4.39 5.19
N PRO A 257 -12.76 4.51 6.04
CA PRO A 257 -11.48 3.80 5.85
C PRO A 257 -11.63 2.29 5.62
N LEU A 258 -12.66 1.67 6.18
CA LEU A 258 -13.02 0.27 5.94
C LEU A 258 -13.15 -0.05 4.45
N VAL A 259 -13.86 0.80 3.69
CA VAL A 259 -14.09 0.57 2.26
C VAL A 259 -12.76 0.53 1.51
N ILE A 260 -11.83 1.44 1.87
CA ILE A 260 -10.48 1.44 1.30
C ILE A 260 -9.72 0.17 1.68
N SER A 261 -9.77 -0.23 2.95
CA SER A 261 -9.06 -1.43 3.43
C SER A 261 -9.57 -2.71 2.76
N ILE A 262 -10.89 -2.90 2.64
CA ILE A 262 -11.46 -4.04 1.89
C ILE A 262 -11.04 -3.99 0.42
N LEU A 263 -11.05 -2.80 -0.18
CA LEU A 263 -10.66 -2.64 -1.58
C LEU A 263 -9.21 -3.07 -1.81
N VAL A 264 -8.30 -2.66 -0.93
CA VAL A 264 -6.88 -3.04 -1.00
C VAL A 264 -6.67 -4.55 -0.75
N THR A 265 -7.49 -5.20 0.08
CA THR A 265 -7.40 -6.66 0.25
C THR A 265 -7.84 -7.45 -0.98
N LEU A 266 -8.48 -6.80 -1.98
CA LEU A 266 -8.76 -7.41 -3.27
C LEU A 266 -7.60 -7.28 -4.27
N GLU A 267 -6.55 -6.52 -3.92
CA GLU A 267 -5.37 -6.30 -4.77
C GLU A 267 -4.73 -7.61 -5.26
N PRO A 268 -4.54 -8.65 -4.43
CA PRO A 268 -4.00 -9.93 -4.90
C PRO A 268 -4.84 -10.57 -6.01
N ILE A 269 -6.17 -10.48 -5.92
CA ILE A 269 -7.06 -11.07 -6.94
C ILE A 269 -6.95 -10.28 -8.24
N VAL A 270 -7.13 -8.95 -8.16
CA VAL A 270 -7.11 -8.08 -9.34
C VAL A 270 -5.73 -8.03 -9.98
N GLY A 271 -4.67 -7.93 -9.18
CA GLY A 271 -3.29 -7.87 -9.66
C GLY A 271 -2.84 -9.18 -10.30
N SER A 272 -3.15 -10.34 -9.68
CA SER A 272 -2.85 -11.65 -10.28
C SER A 272 -3.61 -11.86 -11.59
N PHE A 273 -4.88 -11.42 -11.67
CA PHE A 273 -5.66 -11.49 -12.89
C PHE A 273 -5.08 -10.61 -14.01
N ILE A 274 -4.67 -9.36 -13.68
CA ILE A 274 -4.00 -8.47 -14.62
C ILE A 274 -2.67 -9.07 -15.08
N GLY A 275 -1.86 -9.58 -14.16
CA GLY A 275 -0.58 -10.21 -14.45
C GLY A 275 -0.73 -11.41 -15.38
N TRP A 276 -1.67 -12.30 -15.08
CA TRP A 276 -1.96 -13.47 -15.90
C TRP A 276 -2.49 -13.12 -17.31
N MET A 277 -3.45 -12.19 -17.39
CA MET A 277 -4.08 -11.86 -18.69
C MET A 277 -3.21 -11.04 -19.63
N LEU A 278 -2.38 -10.14 -19.09
CA LEU A 278 -1.72 -9.12 -19.90
C LEU A 278 -0.19 -9.26 -19.95
N PHE A 279 0.41 -10.04 -19.03
CA PHE A 279 1.85 -10.01 -18.80
C PHE A 279 2.49 -11.38 -18.50
N ASP A 280 1.80 -12.47 -18.78
CA ASP A 280 2.30 -13.86 -18.62
C ASP A 280 2.87 -14.20 -17.23
N ALA A 281 2.34 -13.55 -16.17
CA ALA A 281 2.80 -13.75 -14.80
C ALA A 281 2.51 -15.15 -14.20
N GLY A 282 1.98 -16.06 -15.04
CA GLY A 282 1.62 -17.41 -14.64
C GLY A 282 0.30 -17.52 -13.87
N VAL A 283 -0.19 -18.76 -13.77
CA VAL A 283 -1.40 -19.07 -12.99
C VAL A 283 -0.98 -19.37 -11.56
N PRO A 284 -1.69 -18.86 -10.54
CA PRO A 284 -1.41 -19.19 -9.15
C PRO A 284 -1.46 -20.71 -8.89
N GLY A 285 -0.57 -21.20 -8.03
CA GLY A 285 -0.51 -22.60 -7.66
C GLY A 285 -1.74 -23.08 -6.89
N LEU A 286 -1.88 -24.40 -6.75
CA LEU A 286 -3.03 -25.02 -6.06
C LEU A 286 -3.16 -24.54 -4.61
N TRP A 287 -2.05 -24.52 -3.88
CA TRP A 287 -2.04 -24.11 -2.47
C TRP A 287 -2.27 -22.61 -2.31
N THR A 288 -1.87 -21.79 -3.30
CA THR A 288 -2.22 -20.37 -3.37
C THR A 288 -3.74 -20.18 -3.46
N TRP A 289 -4.46 -20.99 -4.24
CA TRP A 289 -5.94 -20.96 -4.26
C TRP A 289 -6.56 -21.41 -2.95
N ILE A 290 -6.10 -22.55 -2.41
CA ILE A 290 -6.66 -23.12 -1.16
C ILE A 290 -6.40 -22.20 0.03
N GLY A 291 -5.24 -21.61 0.14
CA GLY A 291 -4.85 -20.76 1.27
C GLY A 291 -5.14 -19.27 1.05
N GLY A 292 -5.05 -18.77 -0.18
CA GLY A 292 -5.28 -17.37 -0.50
C GLY A 292 -6.72 -16.91 -0.23
N ILE A 293 -7.71 -17.76 -0.52
CA ILE A 293 -9.12 -17.46 -0.23
C ILE A 293 -9.36 -17.24 1.28
N PRO A 294 -9.00 -18.15 2.19
CA PRO A 294 -9.14 -17.90 3.62
C PRO A 294 -8.24 -16.74 4.11
N LEU A 295 -7.05 -16.54 3.54
CA LEU A 295 -6.21 -15.39 3.88
C LEU A 295 -6.95 -14.07 3.63
N ILE A 296 -7.50 -13.88 2.43
CA ILE A 296 -8.26 -12.67 2.07
C ILE A 296 -9.55 -12.58 2.91
N ALA A 297 -10.28 -13.66 3.07
CA ALA A 297 -11.51 -13.68 3.88
C ALA A 297 -11.23 -13.30 5.34
N GLY A 298 -10.13 -13.78 5.92
CA GLY A 298 -9.69 -13.40 7.27
C GLY A 298 -9.37 -11.91 7.38
N MET A 299 -8.66 -11.34 6.40
CA MET A 299 -8.36 -9.91 6.36
C MET A 299 -9.63 -9.05 6.24
N VAL A 300 -10.56 -9.43 5.37
CA VAL A 300 -11.86 -8.75 5.22
C VAL A 300 -12.65 -8.81 6.53
N LEU A 301 -12.66 -9.95 7.22
CA LEU A 301 -13.35 -10.10 8.49
C LEU A 301 -12.77 -9.20 9.59
N ILE A 302 -11.44 -9.10 9.68
CA ILE A 302 -10.76 -8.18 10.61
C ILE A 302 -11.20 -6.74 10.34
N VAL A 303 -11.11 -6.31 9.10
CA VAL A 303 -11.42 -4.93 8.71
C VAL A 303 -12.90 -4.61 8.97
N TYR A 304 -13.81 -5.55 8.68
CA TYR A 304 -15.23 -5.41 8.98
C TYR A 304 -15.49 -5.24 10.49
N ALA A 305 -14.90 -6.10 11.31
CA ALA A 305 -15.06 -6.04 12.77
C ALA A 305 -14.48 -4.76 13.38
N GLN A 306 -13.38 -4.23 12.85
CA GLN A 306 -12.81 -2.93 13.28
C GLN A 306 -13.78 -1.78 13.02
N SER A 307 -14.45 -1.79 11.88
CA SER A 307 -15.42 -0.75 11.53
C SER A 307 -16.65 -0.74 12.45
N ASP A 308 -17.19 -1.92 12.77
CA ASP A 308 -18.33 -2.03 13.70
C ASP A 308 -17.96 -1.44 15.07
N SER A 309 -16.77 -1.75 15.55
CA SER A 309 -16.26 -1.22 16.80
C SER A 309 -16.10 0.32 16.81
N GLU A 310 -15.66 0.92 15.71
CA GLU A 310 -15.55 2.37 15.57
C GLU A 310 -16.94 3.05 15.50
N ASN A 311 -17.90 2.44 14.81
CA ASN A 311 -19.26 2.93 14.70
C ASN A 311 -19.98 2.94 16.04
N GLU A 312 -19.85 1.85 16.83
CA GLU A 312 -20.40 1.79 18.18
C GLU A 312 -19.81 2.84 19.10
N ALA A 313 -18.48 3.03 19.08
CA ALA A 313 -17.79 4.03 19.89
C ALA A 313 -18.25 5.46 19.55
N ASN A 314 -18.40 5.77 18.26
CA ASN A 314 -18.89 7.07 17.79
C ASN A 314 -20.35 7.32 18.20
N SER A 315 -21.21 6.31 18.11
CA SER A 315 -22.62 6.39 18.53
C SER A 315 -22.73 6.64 20.05
N GLN A 316 -21.95 5.93 20.86
CA GLN A 316 -21.93 6.13 22.33
C GLN A 316 -21.43 7.52 22.71
N THR A 317 -20.44 8.05 21.98
CA THR A 317 -19.91 9.40 22.22
C THR A 317 -20.95 10.46 21.88
N GLN A 318 -21.71 10.30 20.79
CA GLN A 318 -22.80 11.21 20.42
C GLN A 318 -23.92 11.22 21.47
N ILE A 319 -24.30 10.05 22.00
CA ILE A 319 -25.30 9.95 23.08
C ILE A 319 -24.81 10.65 24.36
N ARG A 320 -23.53 10.50 24.72
CA ARG A 320 -22.96 11.13 25.93
C ARG A 320 -22.79 12.64 25.80
N THR A 321 -22.52 13.16 24.60
CA THR A 321 -22.31 14.60 24.38
C THR A 321 -23.61 15.36 24.09
N GLY A 322 -24.75 14.68 23.95
CA GLY A 322 -26.06 15.32 23.71
C GLY A 322 -26.17 16.05 22.37
N VAL A 323 -25.24 15.81 21.47
CA VAL A 323 -25.28 16.38 20.10
C VAL A 323 -26.09 15.43 19.24
N GLN A 324 -27.39 15.78 19.05
CA GLN A 324 -28.24 15.19 17.99
C GLN A 324 -27.97 15.82 16.62
#